data_3bd6e8d027911f7f25f821a59ddb3d7f
#
_entry.id   3bd6e8d027911f7f25f821a59ddb3d7f
#
_cell.length_a   1.000
_cell.length_b   1.000
_cell.length_c   1.000
_cell.angle_alpha   90.00
_cell.angle_beta   90.00
_cell.angle_gamma   90.00
#
_symmetry.space_group_name_H-M   'P 1'
#
loop_
_entity.id
_entity.type
_entity.pdbx_description
1 polymer ?
#
loop_
_entity_poly.entity_id
_entity_poly.type
_entity_poly.pdbx_seq_one_letter_code
_entity_poly.pdbx_strand_id
1 'polypeptide(L)'
;LPIQKPDSAIERLQSKFPHLKITYRNVPWTKDRAQLEKEVPKELWRDATVLLTLSALPPKPEDAPLLDFIQLFSAGSNQLASHPIYTDTDIPIATASGVHGPQIAEWVIMTHLIHTHRYNQLYEAQKESRWAKDGYKVKDSVGMRVGVLGYGSIGRQVGRVAKAMGR
;
A
#
# COMPACT_ATOMS: atom_id res chain seq x y z
N LEU A 1 -4.89 13.26 3.79
CA LEU A 1 -4.00 12.41 3.00
C LEU A 1 -2.74 13.19 2.60
N PRO A 2 -1.54 12.62 2.67
CA PRO A 2 -0.28 13.26 2.28
C PRO A 2 -0.04 13.16 0.76
N ILE A 3 -1.04 13.48 -0.03
CA ILE A 3 -0.99 13.48 -1.49
C ILE A 3 -1.64 14.76 -2.01
N GLN A 4 -1.34 15.09 -3.25
CA GLN A 4 -2.04 16.20 -3.92
C GLN A 4 -3.53 15.90 -4.02
N LYS A 5 -4.37 16.94 -3.90
CA LYS A 5 -5.82 16.79 -3.99
C LYS A 5 -6.23 16.11 -5.30
N PRO A 6 -6.95 15.00 -5.27
CA PRO A 6 -7.36 14.27 -6.46
C PRO A 6 -8.66 14.85 -7.05
N ASP A 7 -8.60 16.05 -7.61
CA ASP A 7 -9.80 16.80 -8.07
C ASP A 7 -10.69 15.97 -8.98
N SER A 8 -10.14 15.30 -9.99
CA SER A 8 -10.91 14.47 -10.91
C SER A 8 -11.62 13.29 -10.23
N ALA A 9 -11.04 12.70 -9.19
CA ALA A 9 -11.69 11.63 -8.43
C ALA A 9 -12.82 12.18 -7.56
N ILE A 10 -12.62 13.35 -6.95
CA ILE A 10 -13.65 14.03 -6.14
C ILE A 10 -14.81 14.44 -7.00
N GLU A 11 -14.57 15.05 -8.15
CA GLU A 11 -15.60 15.45 -9.13
C GLU A 11 -16.43 14.25 -9.60
N ARG A 12 -15.79 13.14 -9.92
CA ARG A 12 -16.48 11.88 -10.29
C ARG A 12 -17.35 11.34 -9.17
N LEU A 13 -16.86 11.40 -7.92
CA LEU A 13 -17.65 10.98 -6.76
C LEU A 13 -18.86 11.89 -6.54
N GLN A 14 -18.66 13.21 -6.59
CA GLN A 14 -19.73 14.18 -6.42
C GLN A 14 -20.78 14.11 -7.55
N SER A 15 -20.33 13.90 -8.80
CA SER A 15 -21.23 13.69 -9.94
C SER A 15 -22.10 12.44 -9.76
N LYS A 16 -21.52 11.35 -9.25
CA LYS A 16 -22.26 10.11 -9.02
C LYS A 16 -23.11 10.14 -7.75
N PHE A 17 -22.66 10.88 -6.74
CA PHE A 17 -23.29 10.99 -5.42
C PHE A 17 -23.38 12.46 -4.98
N PRO A 18 -24.30 13.25 -5.55
CA PRO A 18 -24.36 14.69 -5.33
C PRO A 18 -24.71 15.09 -3.89
N HIS A 19 -25.27 14.17 -3.11
CA HIS A 19 -25.59 14.39 -1.69
C HIS A 19 -24.37 14.29 -0.76
N LEU A 20 -23.21 13.81 -1.25
CA LEU A 20 -22.02 13.72 -0.43
C LEU A 20 -21.34 15.09 -0.28
N LYS A 21 -21.09 15.50 0.95
CA LYS A 21 -20.20 16.61 1.28
C LYS A 21 -18.78 16.09 1.44
N ILE A 22 -17.92 16.29 0.45
CA ILE A 22 -16.54 15.82 0.46
C ILE A 22 -15.62 16.95 0.89
N THR A 23 -14.90 16.76 1.99
CA THR A 23 -13.86 17.66 2.46
C THR A 23 -12.51 17.01 2.33
N TYR A 24 -11.60 17.63 1.59
CA TYR A 24 -10.23 17.15 1.43
C TYR A 24 -9.27 17.98 2.29
N ARG A 25 -8.36 17.29 2.99
CA ARG A 25 -7.23 17.90 3.70
C ARG A 25 -5.93 17.21 3.28
N ASN A 26 -4.95 18.01 2.87
CA ASN A 26 -3.58 17.54 2.73
C ASN A 26 -2.95 17.52 4.12
N VAL A 27 -2.71 16.33 4.63
CA VAL A 27 -2.10 16.13 5.95
C VAL A 27 -0.75 15.46 5.72
N PRO A 28 0.36 16.03 6.18
CA PRO A 28 1.67 15.46 5.99
C PRO A 28 1.78 14.07 6.61
N TRP A 29 2.66 13.26 6.06
CA TRP A 29 2.99 11.97 6.65
C TRP A 29 3.77 12.20 7.94
N THR A 30 3.09 12.11 9.06
CA THR A 30 3.72 12.24 10.37
C THR A 30 3.13 11.20 11.33
N LYS A 31 3.94 10.78 12.30
CA LYS A 31 3.49 10.00 13.45
C LYS A 31 3.26 10.89 14.67
N ASP A 32 3.60 12.16 14.57
CA ASP A 32 3.40 13.13 15.63
C ASP A 32 1.92 13.50 15.73
N ARG A 33 1.30 13.04 16.79
CA ARG A 33 -0.12 13.25 17.07
C ARG A 33 -0.45 14.74 17.24
N ALA A 34 0.42 15.49 17.91
CA ALA A 34 0.21 16.92 18.12
C ALA A 34 0.23 17.71 16.81
N GLN A 35 1.06 17.28 15.85
CA GLN A 35 1.06 17.85 14.51
C GLN A 35 -0.24 17.50 13.76
N LEU A 36 -0.70 16.24 13.82
CA LEU A 36 -1.96 15.83 13.19
C LEU A 36 -3.17 16.61 13.73
N GLU A 37 -3.22 16.87 15.02
CA GLU A 37 -4.28 17.65 15.66
C GLU A 37 -4.32 19.12 15.18
N LYS A 38 -3.16 19.70 14.85
CA LYS A 38 -3.07 21.05 14.26
C LYS A 38 -3.54 21.11 12.81
N GLU A 39 -3.26 20.07 12.04
CA GLU A 39 -3.56 20.01 10.61
C GLU A 39 -5.04 19.75 10.29
N VAL A 40 -5.76 19.13 11.21
CA VAL A 40 -7.18 18.81 11.04
C VAL A 40 -7.99 19.47 12.15
N PRO A 41 -8.73 20.55 11.86
CA PRO A 41 -9.61 21.22 12.82
C PRO A 41 -10.65 20.25 13.40
N LYS A 42 -10.96 20.42 14.69
CA LYS A 42 -11.89 19.54 15.43
C LYS A 42 -13.29 19.48 14.82
N GLU A 43 -13.72 20.56 14.21
CA GLU A 43 -15.04 20.66 13.55
C GLU A 43 -15.16 19.67 12.39
N LEU A 44 -14.06 19.40 11.68
CA LEU A 44 -14.07 18.43 10.59
C LEU A 44 -14.24 16.98 11.07
N TRP A 45 -13.75 16.67 12.26
CA TRP A 45 -13.97 15.36 12.87
C TRP A 45 -15.43 15.19 13.30
N ARG A 46 -16.03 16.22 13.87
CA ARG A 46 -17.42 16.18 14.39
C ARG A 46 -18.45 15.92 13.30
N ASP A 47 -18.23 16.45 12.10
CA ASP A 47 -19.16 16.34 10.97
C ASP A 47 -18.88 15.09 10.10
N ALA A 48 -17.78 14.40 10.33
CA ALA A 48 -17.37 13.27 9.48
C ALA A 48 -18.21 12.02 9.80
N THR A 49 -18.86 11.46 8.78
CA THR A 49 -19.51 10.15 8.84
C THR A 49 -18.64 9.05 8.25
N VAL A 50 -17.83 9.39 7.24
CA VAL A 50 -16.89 8.47 6.59
C VAL A 50 -15.51 9.12 6.52
N LEU A 51 -14.49 8.41 6.93
CA LEU A 51 -13.11 8.87 6.91
C LEU A 51 -12.28 8.04 5.93
N LEU A 52 -11.70 8.70 4.92
CA LEU A 52 -10.65 8.13 4.08
C LEU A 52 -9.30 8.67 4.54
N THR A 53 -8.44 7.83 5.04
CA THR A 53 -7.17 8.26 5.63
C THR A 53 -6.03 7.29 5.40
N LEU A 54 -4.81 7.75 5.65
CA LEU A 54 -3.63 6.91 5.72
C LEU A 54 -3.17 6.70 7.17
N SER A 55 -3.20 7.77 7.98
CA SER A 55 -2.77 7.74 9.37
C SER A 55 -3.47 8.76 10.27
N ALA A 56 -4.11 9.79 9.71
CA ALA A 56 -4.80 10.79 10.48
C ALA A 56 -6.14 10.24 10.99
N LEU A 57 -6.31 10.21 12.30
CA LEU A 57 -7.52 9.74 12.99
C LEU A 57 -7.94 10.77 14.03
N PRO A 58 -9.24 10.85 14.39
CA PRO A 58 -9.68 11.66 15.50
C PRO A 58 -8.93 11.27 16.79
N PRO A 59 -8.47 12.22 17.60
CA PRO A 59 -7.69 11.91 18.81
C PRO A 59 -8.40 10.97 19.77
N LYS A 60 -9.72 11.10 19.85
CA LYS A 60 -10.61 10.29 20.70
C LYS A 60 -11.90 9.97 19.94
N PRO A 61 -12.63 8.91 20.30
CA PRO A 61 -13.94 8.61 19.73
C PRO A 61 -14.95 9.77 19.85
N GLU A 62 -14.97 10.46 20.97
CA GLU A 62 -15.88 11.57 21.25
C GLU A 62 -15.64 12.78 20.32
N ASP A 63 -14.46 12.92 19.75
CA ASP A 63 -14.14 13.98 18.80
C ASP A 63 -14.84 13.77 17.43
N ALA A 64 -15.29 12.55 17.14
CA ALA A 64 -15.95 12.19 15.89
C ALA A 64 -17.25 11.36 16.13
N PRO A 65 -18.27 11.96 16.77
CA PRO A 65 -19.46 11.25 17.23
C PRO A 65 -20.35 10.71 16.10
N LEU A 66 -20.17 11.16 14.87
CA LEU A 66 -20.93 10.71 13.71
C LEU A 66 -20.16 9.74 12.80
N LEU A 67 -18.96 9.33 13.20
CA LEU A 67 -18.09 8.51 12.36
C LEU A 67 -18.56 7.04 12.35
N ASP A 68 -19.05 6.60 11.19
CA ASP A 68 -19.62 5.26 11.00
C ASP A 68 -18.69 4.30 10.22
N PHE A 69 -17.68 4.84 9.50
CA PHE A 69 -16.80 4.00 8.69
C PHE A 69 -15.44 4.64 8.45
N ILE A 70 -14.39 3.82 8.47
CA ILE A 70 -13.03 4.24 8.13
C ILE A 70 -12.47 3.40 7.00
N GLN A 71 -12.02 4.03 5.92
CA GLN A 71 -11.24 3.42 4.86
C GLN A 71 -9.78 3.84 4.96
N LEU A 72 -8.88 2.88 5.16
CA LEU A 72 -7.45 3.13 5.09
C LEU A 72 -6.96 3.05 3.64
N PHE A 73 -6.07 3.97 3.26
CA PHE A 73 -5.31 3.88 2.00
C PHE A 73 -4.12 2.92 2.09
N SER A 74 -3.78 2.46 3.28
CA SER A 74 -2.76 1.41 3.48
C SER A 74 -3.38 0.02 3.42
N ALA A 75 -2.61 -0.96 2.95
CA ALA A 75 -3.00 -2.36 3.01
C ALA A 75 -2.84 -2.93 4.43
N GLY A 76 -1.91 -2.40 5.22
CA GLY A 76 -1.73 -2.74 6.63
C GLY A 76 -2.49 -1.80 7.56
N SER A 77 -2.80 -2.26 8.77
CA SER A 77 -3.51 -1.53 9.82
C SER A 77 -2.76 -1.46 11.15
N ASN A 78 -1.46 -1.79 11.16
CA ASN A 78 -0.65 -1.85 12.38
C ASN A 78 -0.62 -0.54 13.17
N GLN A 79 -0.76 0.61 12.47
CA GLN A 79 -0.81 1.93 13.08
C GLN A 79 -2.05 2.15 13.96
N LEU A 80 -3.06 1.30 13.85
CA LEU A 80 -4.31 1.41 14.60
C LEU A 80 -4.33 0.58 15.88
N ALA A 81 -3.43 -0.39 16.03
CA ALA A 81 -3.53 -1.42 17.07
C ALA A 81 -3.65 -0.88 18.51
N SER A 82 -3.12 0.31 18.75
CA SER A 82 -3.19 1.00 20.07
C SER A 82 -4.01 2.30 20.03
N HIS A 83 -4.75 2.55 18.96
CA HIS A 83 -5.50 3.80 18.82
C HIS A 83 -6.90 3.65 19.43
N PRO A 84 -7.41 4.62 20.24
CA PRO A 84 -8.74 4.52 20.87
C PRO A 84 -9.90 4.26 19.92
N ILE A 85 -9.86 4.78 18.71
CA ILE A 85 -10.86 4.47 17.66
C ILE A 85 -10.93 2.96 17.38
N TYR A 86 -9.81 2.23 17.44
CA TYR A 86 -9.78 0.78 17.20
C TYR A 86 -10.08 -0.03 18.47
N THR A 87 -9.58 0.43 19.63
CA THR A 87 -9.68 -0.34 20.87
C THR A 87 -11.02 -0.13 21.60
N ASP A 88 -11.62 1.06 21.45
CA ASP A 88 -12.73 1.51 22.29
C ASP A 88 -14.02 1.74 21.48
N THR A 89 -14.04 1.38 20.17
CA THR A 89 -15.24 1.50 19.33
C THR A 89 -15.42 0.29 18.42
N ASP A 90 -16.65 0.10 17.94
CA ASP A 90 -17.03 -0.91 16.94
C ASP A 90 -17.09 -0.33 15.50
N ILE A 91 -16.50 0.85 15.27
CA ILE A 91 -16.50 1.47 13.94
C ILE A 91 -15.80 0.54 12.92
N PRO A 92 -16.48 0.13 11.86
CA PRO A 92 -15.86 -0.73 10.83
C PRO A 92 -14.69 -0.04 10.15
N ILE A 93 -13.56 -0.76 10.04
CA ILE A 93 -12.34 -0.27 9.41
C ILE A 93 -11.95 -1.19 8.26
N ALA A 94 -11.93 -0.66 7.05
CA ALA A 94 -11.43 -1.36 5.87
C ALA A 94 -10.02 -0.89 5.49
N THR A 95 -9.26 -1.78 4.87
CA THR A 95 -7.92 -1.52 4.35
C THR A 95 -7.88 -1.59 2.83
N ALA A 96 -6.82 -1.05 2.21
CA ALA A 96 -6.56 -1.18 0.78
C ALA A 96 -5.86 -2.52 0.43
N SER A 97 -6.25 -3.60 1.12
CA SER A 97 -5.71 -4.94 0.83
C SER A 97 -6.09 -5.37 -0.59
N GLY A 98 -5.12 -5.94 -1.32
CA GLY A 98 -5.33 -6.46 -2.68
C GLY A 98 -4.81 -5.55 -3.81
N VAL A 99 -4.53 -4.27 -3.56
CA VAL A 99 -4.11 -3.32 -4.61
C VAL A 99 -2.65 -3.47 -5.04
N HIS A 100 -1.80 -4.10 -4.24
CA HIS A 100 -0.35 -4.16 -4.49
C HIS A 100 0.14 -5.48 -5.11
N GLY A 101 -0.77 -6.39 -5.46
CA GLY A 101 -0.41 -7.71 -5.99
C GLY A 101 0.47 -7.67 -7.25
N PRO A 102 0.07 -6.96 -8.32
CA PRO A 102 0.84 -6.90 -9.57
C PRO A 102 2.25 -6.35 -9.38
N GLN A 103 2.40 -5.19 -8.77
CA GLN A 103 3.68 -4.49 -8.60
C GLN A 103 4.67 -5.30 -7.77
N ILE A 104 4.18 -5.96 -6.70
CA ILE A 104 5.02 -6.80 -5.85
C ILE A 104 5.40 -8.09 -6.58
N ALA A 105 4.49 -8.66 -7.37
CA ALA A 105 4.81 -9.83 -8.18
C ALA A 105 5.89 -9.52 -9.22
N GLU A 106 5.83 -8.38 -9.91
CA GLU A 106 6.87 -7.90 -10.82
C GLU A 106 8.23 -7.80 -10.11
N TRP A 107 8.26 -7.18 -8.94
CA TRP A 107 9.48 -7.08 -8.14
C TRP A 107 10.06 -8.45 -7.77
N VAL A 108 9.22 -9.38 -7.32
CA VAL A 108 9.64 -10.74 -6.96
C VAL A 108 10.25 -11.47 -8.16
N ILE A 109 9.59 -11.40 -9.31
CA ILE A 109 10.08 -12.05 -10.54
C ILE A 109 11.36 -11.37 -11.03
N MET A 110 11.41 -10.06 -11.04
CA MET A 110 12.61 -9.31 -11.41
C MET A 110 13.82 -9.72 -10.55
N THR A 111 13.69 -9.69 -9.23
CA THR A 111 14.78 -10.05 -8.32
C THR A 111 15.20 -11.51 -8.45
N HIS A 112 14.24 -12.41 -8.67
CA HIS A 112 14.52 -13.82 -8.95
C HIS A 112 15.34 -14.00 -10.22
N LEU A 113 14.96 -13.33 -11.31
CA LEU A 113 15.69 -13.40 -12.59
C LEU A 113 17.08 -12.78 -12.46
N ILE A 114 17.20 -11.62 -11.83
CA ILE A 114 18.51 -10.99 -11.54
C ILE A 114 19.43 -11.96 -10.81
N HIS A 115 18.90 -12.69 -9.83
CA HIS A 115 19.69 -13.67 -9.08
C HIS A 115 20.09 -14.88 -9.92
N THR A 116 19.13 -15.52 -10.62
CA THR A 116 19.39 -16.74 -11.38
C THR A 116 20.27 -16.49 -12.60
N HIS A 117 20.11 -15.36 -13.26
CA HIS A 117 20.91 -14.96 -14.43
C HIS A 117 22.21 -14.21 -14.06
N ARG A 118 22.52 -14.06 -12.76
CA ARG A 118 23.75 -13.38 -12.32
C ARG A 118 23.91 -11.97 -12.91
N TYR A 119 22.78 -11.29 -13.12
CA TYR A 119 22.76 -9.99 -13.81
C TYR A 119 23.73 -8.98 -13.20
N ASN A 120 23.77 -8.83 -11.88
CA ASN A 120 24.65 -7.86 -11.23
C ASN A 120 26.13 -8.12 -11.53
N GLN A 121 26.57 -9.38 -11.47
CA GLN A 121 27.97 -9.73 -11.75
C GLN A 121 28.33 -9.54 -13.21
N LEU A 122 27.40 -9.87 -14.13
CA LEU A 122 27.59 -9.65 -15.56
C LEU A 122 27.61 -8.17 -15.90
N TYR A 123 26.77 -7.37 -15.26
CA TYR A 123 26.73 -5.93 -15.44
C TYR A 123 28.03 -5.25 -14.97
N GLU A 124 28.60 -5.65 -13.82
CA GLU A 124 29.91 -5.15 -13.38
C GLU A 124 31.03 -5.52 -14.38
N ALA A 125 31.05 -6.76 -14.85
CA ALA A 125 31.99 -7.17 -15.88
C ALA A 125 31.84 -6.36 -17.17
N GLN A 126 30.61 -6.04 -17.59
CA GLN A 126 30.31 -5.19 -18.74
C GLN A 126 30.89 -3.77 -18.57
N LYS A 127 30.73 -3.16 -17.41
CA LYS A 127 31.28 -1.84 -17.13
C LYS A 127 32.82 -1.80 -17.24
N GLU A 128 33.47 -2.91 -16.91
CA GLU A 128 34.91 -3.09 -17.01
C GLU A 128 35.37 -3.52 -18.44
N SER A 129 34.46 -3.58 -19.42
CA SER A 129 34.72 -4.15 -20.76
C SER A 129 35.33 -5.56 -20.71
N ARG A 130 34.99 -6.34 -19.67
CA ARG A 130 35.54 -7.67 -19.39
C ARG A 130 34.51 -8.74 -19.78
N TRP A 131 34.94 -9.65 -20.66
CA TRP A 131 34.16 -10.83 -20.96
C TRP A 131 34.28 -11.88 -19.88
N ALA A 132 33.18 -12.18 -19.21
CA ALA A 132 33.13 -13.10 -18.04
C ALA A 132 33.05 -14.57 -18.55
N LYS A 133 34.05 -15.02 -19.33
CA LYS A 133 34.06 -16.32 -20.02
C LYS A 133 33.91 -17.52 -19.09
N ASP A 134 34.49 -17.49 -17.89
CA ASP A 134 34.54 -18.64 -16.99
C ASP A 134 33.76 -18.41 -15.68
N GLY A 135 32.98 -17.32 -15.64
CA GLY A 135 32.74 -16.76 -14.32
C GLY A 135 31.41 -17.06 -13.67
N TYR A 136 30.32 -16.99 -14.39
CA TYR A 136 29.04 -16.98 -13.68
C TYR A 136 28.10 -18.06 -14.22
N LYS A 137 27.90 -19.12 -13.43
CA LYS A 137 26.93 -20.16 -13.77
C LYS A 137 25.52 -19.56 -13.72
N VAL A 138 25.02 -19.16 -14.87
CA VAL A 138 23.64 -18.77 -15.09
C VAL A 138 22.75 -20.01 -14.97
N LYS A 139 21.59 -19.86 -14.34
CA LYS A 139 20.59 -20.94 -14.26
C LYS A 139 19.32 -20.48 -14.93
N ASP A 140 18.88 -21.27 -15.89
CA ASP A 140 17.52 -21.13 -16.41
C ASP A 140 16.50 -21.41 -15.32
N SER A 141 15.47 -20.63 -15.29
CA SER A 141 14.47 -20.74 -14.23
C SER A 141 13.21 -21.51 -14.67
N VAL A 142 13.14 -21.92 -15.93
CA VAL A 142 12.08 -22.83 -16.42
C VAL A 142 12.20 -24.19 -15.74
N GLY A 143 11.08 -24.71 -15.26
CA GLY A 143 11.03 -25.97 -14.51
C GLY A 143 11.47 -25.87 -13.04
N MET A 144 11.92 -24.72 -12.56
CA MET A 144 12.20 -24.53 -11.14
C MET A 144 10.90 -24.51 -10.33
N ARG A 145 10.94 -25.07 -9.14
CA ARG A 145 9.81 -24.98 -8.19
C ARG A 145 9.92 -23.74 -7.34
N VAL A 146 8.84 -22.96 -7.29
CA VAL A 146 8.71 -21.78 -6.44
C VAL A 146 7.74 -22.09 -5.30
N GLY A 147 8.21 -22.03 -4.05
CA GLY A 147 7.39 -22.11 -2.86
C GLY A 147 6.90 -20.72 -2.45
N VAL A 148 5.59 -20.56 -2.26
CA VAL A 148 5.00 -19.30 -1.80
C VAL A 148 4.48 -19.50 -0.39
N LEU A 149 5.19 -18.90 0.58
CA LEU A 149 4.75 -18.87 1.97
C LEU A 149 3.85 -17.65 2.19
N GLY A 150 2.58 -17.88 2.54
CA GLY A 150 1.55 -16.84 2.57
C GLY A 150 0.85 -16.65 1.22
N TYR A 151 -0.27 -17.35 1.02
CA TYR A 151 -1.00 -17.38 -0.27
C TYR A 151 -2.22 -16.44 -0.27
N GLY A 152 -2.03 -15.20 0.22
CA GLY A 152 -2.99 -14.10 0.15
C GLY A 152 -3.03 -13.43 -1.25
N SER A 153 -3.47 -12.17 -1.32
CA SER A 153 -3.60 -11.43 -2.59
C SER A 153 -2.27 -11.34 -3.36
N ILE A 154 -1.18 -11.03 -2.66
CA ILE A 154 0.16 -10.93 -3.24
C ILE A 154 0.68 -12.32 -3.64
N GLY A 155 0.64 -13.30 -2.72
CA GLY A 155 1.15 -14.64 -2.98
C GLY A 155 0.45 -15.33 -4.16
N ARG A 156 -0.88 -15.15 -4.29
CA ARG A 156 -1.62 -15.65 -5.45
C ARG A 156 -1.17 -15.01 -6.75
N GLN A 157 -0.86 -13.71 -6.76
CA GLN A 157 -0.37 -13.03 -7.94
C GLN A 157 1.05 -13.49 -8.31
N VAL A 158 1.94 -13.61 -7.33
CA VAL A 158 3.28 -14.18 -7.54
C VAL A 158 3.19 -15.60 -8.13
N GLY A 159 2.32 -16.45 -7.55
CA GLY A 159 2.12 -17.82 -8.05
C GLY A 159 1.59 -17.86 -9.48
N ARG A 160 0.65 -16.98 -9.87
CA ARG A 160 0.18 -16.88 -11.26
C ARG A 160 1.30 -16.53 -12.23
N VAL A 161 2.08 -15.50 -11.91
CA VAL A 161 3.17 -15.04 -12.79
C VAL A 161 4.26 -16.11 -12.89
N ALA A 162 4.67 -16.70 -11.77
CA ALA A 162 5.64 -17.78 -11.74
C ALA A 162 5.19 -18.97 -12.61
N LYS A 163 3.92 -19.38 -12.48
CA LYS A 163 3.34 -20.45 -13.30
C LYS A 163 3.35 -20.10 -14.78
N ALA A 164 3.00 -18.87 -15.18
CA ALA A 164 3.03 -18.41 -16.55
C ALA A 164 4.45 -18.43 -17.15
N MET A 165 5.48 -18.33 -16.30
CA MET A 165 6.89 -18.43 -16.68
C MET A 165 7.44 -19.86 -16.63
N GLY A 166 6.60 -20.89 -16.53
CA GLY A 166 7.00 -22.30 -16.52
C GLY A 166 7.62 -22.77 -15.19
N ARG A 167 7.22 -22.20 -14.08
CA ARG A 167 7.70 -22.55 -12.73
C ARG A 167 6.59 -23.12 -11.85
#